data_b7fb5bf153ea112caec5757189a0841a
#
_entry.id   b7fb5bf153ea112caec5757189a0841a
#
_cell.length_a   1.000
_cell.length_b   1.000
_cell.length_c   1.000
_cell.angle_alpha   90.00
_cell.angle_beta   90.00
_cell.angle_gamma   90.00
#
_symmetry.space_group_name_H-M   'P 1'
#
loop_
_entity.id
_entity.type
_entity.pdbx_description
1 polymer ?
#
loop_
_entity_poly.entity_id
_entity_poly.type
_entity_poly.pdbx_seq_one_letter_code
_entity_poly.pdbx_strand_id
1 'polypeptide(L)'
;VTLKQKILFACIMAAIYNDDTPTVWRCQTDAKKTADEYASWLMPLLNHAGIEFTDIGSALISSVVPNANFNLERLCEKYFNVTPKFIKSDDIKIDLDITLPNPETLGADRIVNSVMAKQKYALPCVIVDFGTATTFDVIDANGAYCGGVIAPGINLSLDALHRAAAALPKVSIEKTDKVMANTTVTAIQSGLYWGYVSMIEGIINRMEIELGKKPTVIATGGLAPTFADGTDIIDDIDHDLTLEGLKLIHAMNSNDKDVKSVA
;
A
#
# COMPACT_ATOMS: atom_id res chain seq x y z
N VAL A 1 -20.48 -26.97 -6.79
CA VAL A 1 -19.56 -26.60 -5.69
C VAL A 1 -19.22 -25.15 -5.95
N THR A 2 -19.74 -24.23 -5.13
CA THR A 2 -19.43 -22.80 -5.23
C THR A 2 -17.96 -22.61 -4.88
N LEU A 3 -17.18 -22.05 -5.78
CA LEU A 3 -15.78 -21.71 -5.52
C LEU A 3 -15.74 -20.72 -4.36
N LYS A 4 -15.06 -21.07 -3.27
CA LYS A 4 -14.88 -20.18 -2.11
C LYS A 4 -13.99 -19.02 -2.50
N GLN A 5 -14.42 -17.83 -2.18
CA GLN A 5 -13.74 -16.58 -2.50
C GLN A 5 -12.59 -16.29 -1.51
N LYS A 6 -11.66 -15.46 -1.94
CA LYS A 6 -10.49 -15.04 -1.15
C LYS A 6 -10.65 -13.59 -0.78
N ILE A 7 -10.49 -13.26 0.51
CA ILE A 7 -10.47 -11.89 0.97
C ILE A 7 -9.04 -11.47 1.33
N LEU A 8 -8.62 -10.33 0.83
CA LEU A 8 -7.30 -9.75 1.07
C LEU A 8 -7.48 -8.40 1.76
N PHE A 9 -6.79 -8.20 2.87
CA PHE A 9 -6.79 -6.95 3.60
C PHE A 9 -5.42 -6.29 3.52
N ALA A 10 -5.38 -5.06 2.99
CA ALA A 10 -4.22 -4.19 3.07
C ALA A 10 -4.62 -2.94 3.85
N CYS A 11 -3.98 -2.67 4.96
CA CYS A 11 -4.18 -1.58 5.95
C CYS A 11 -5.51 -0.80 5.94
N ILE A 12 -6.05 -0.44 4.79
CA ILE A 12 -7.28 0.35 4.59
C ILE A 12 -8.16 -0.18 3.45
N MET A 13 -7.80 -1.31 2.86
CA MET A 13 -8.52 -1.89 1.74
C MET A 13 -8.94 -3.32 2.04
N ALA A 14 -10.17 -3.68 1.66
CA ALA A 14 -10.61 -5.06 1.53
C ALA A 14 -10.83 -5.34 0.05
N ALA A 15 -10.23 -6.38 -0.46
CA ALA A 15 -10.44 -6.84 -1.82
C ALA A 15 -10.89 -8.30 -1.81
N ILE A 16 -11.93 -8.61 -2.56
CA ILE A 16 -12.38 -9.98 -2.77
C ILE A 16 -12.12 -10.33 -4.23
N TYR A 17 -11.43 -11.44 -4.40
CA TYR A 17 -11.15 -11.99 -5.71
C TYR A 17 -12.10 -13.13 -6.00
N ASN A 18 -12.91 -12.92 -7.04
CA ASN A 18 -13.63 -13.96 -7.75
C ASN A 18 -13.03 -13.96 -9.15
N ASP A 19 -12.26 -14.98 -9.49
CA ASP A 19 -11.42 -15.04 -10.68
C ASP A 19 -10.38 -13.90 -10.75
N ASP A 20 -10.24 -13.20 -11.89
CA ASP A 20 -9.14 -12.26 -12.09
C ASP A 20 -9.44 -10.80 -11.68
N THR A 21 -10.70 -10.43 -11.54
CA THR A 21 -11.07 -9.04 -11.26
C THR A 21 -11.45 -8.86 -9.78
N PRO A 22 -10.70 -8.04 -9.01
CA PRO A 22 -11.04 -7.80 -7.62
C PRO A 22 -12.21 -6.83 -7.48
N THR A 23 -13.11 -7.09 -6.54
CA THR A 23 -13.98 -6.07 -5.99
C THR A 23 -13.30 -5.46 -4.78
N VAL A 24 -13.04 -4.14 -4.82
CA VAL A 24 -12.22 -3.44 -3.84
C VAL A 24 -13.04 -2.43 -3.06
N TRP A 25 -12.93 -2.46 -1.75
CA TRP A 25 -13.51 -1.44 -0.86
C TRP A 25 -12.44 -0.85 0.04
N ARG A 26 -12.60 0.42 0.43
CA ARG A 26 -11.66 1.13 1.28
C ARG A 26 -12.33 1.54 2.58
N CYS A 27 -11.63 1.28 3.70
CA CYS A 27 -12.02 1.68 5.04
C CYS A 27 -10.79 2.14 5.80
N GLN A 28 -10.92 3.16 6.61
CA GLN A 28 -9.83 3.54 7.50
C GLN A 28 -9.56 2.43 8.51
N THR A 29 -8.31 1.98 8.60
CA THR A 29 -7.89 1.08 9.68
C THR A 29 -7.84 1.88 10.98
N ASP A 30 -8.68 1.49 11.93
CA ASP A 30 -8.74 2.11 13.25
C ASP A 30 -8.46 1.04 14.31
N ALA A 31 -7.41 1.25 15.09
CA ALA A 31 -7.03 0.36 16.18
C ALA A 31 -8.13 0.18 17.26
N LYS A 32 -9.11 1.07 17.30
CA LYS A 32 -10.23 1.05 18.26
C LYS A 32 -11.47 0.33 17.74
N LYS A 33 -11.58 0.10 16.42
CA LYS A 33 -12.71 -0.63 15.84
C LYS A 33 -12.72 -2.08 16.27
N THR A 34 -13.88 -2.54 16.69
CA THR A 34 -14.13 -3.95 17.00
C THR A 34 -14.36 -4.78 15.73
N ALA A 35 -14.25 -6.09 15.84
CA ALA A 35 -14.60 -7.02 14.76
C ALA A 35 -16.04 -6.80 14.24
N ASP A 36 -16.97 -6.47 15.14
CA ASP A 36 -18.38 -6.26 14.80
C ASP A 36 -18.60 -4.95 14.00
N GLU A 37 -17.84 -3.91 14.29
CA GLU A 37 -17.87 -2.65 13.51
C GLU A 37 -17.27 -2.87 12.11
N TYR A 38 -16.20 -3.62 11.97
CA TYR A 38 -15.66 -4.02 10.66
C TYR A 38 -16.66 -4.87 9.87
N ALA A 39 -17.32 -5.85 10.54
CA ALA A 39 -18.35 -6.68 9.90
C ALA A 39 -19.55 -5.85 9.44
N SER A 40 -20.02 -4.93 10.29
CA SER A 40 -21.15 -4.04 9.99
C SER A 40 -20.86 -3.12 8.80
N TRP A 41 -19.61 -2.70 8.61
CA TRP A 41 -19.18 -1.94 7.44
C TRP A 41 -19.11 -2.83 6.18
N LEU A 42 -18.58 -4.05 6.31
CA LEU A 42 -18.30 -4.91 5.15
C LEU A 42 -19.55 -5.63 4.63
N MET A 43 -20.46 -6.05 5.53
CA MET A 43 -21.65 -6.82 5.20
C MET A 43 -22.52 -6.20 4.10
N PRO A 44 -22.93 -4.91 4.15
CA PRO A 44 -23.74 -4.31 3.09
C PRO A 44 -22.99 -4.23 1.75
N LEU A 45 -21.67 -4.07 1.77
CA LEU A 45 -20.84 -4.01 0.58
C LEU A 45 -20.77 -5.38 -0.11
N LEU A 46 -20.57 -6.45 0.68
CA LEU A 46 -20.60 -7.82 0.18
C LEU A 46 -21.97 -8.20 -0.39
N ASN A 47 -23.04 -7.90 0.35
CA ASN A 47 -24.39 -8.17 -0.11
C ASN A 47 -24.71 -7.46 -1.42
N HIS A 48 -24.25 -6.20 -1.60
CA HIS A 48 -24.40 -5.48 -2.85
C HIS A 48 -23.65 -6.14 -4.00
N ALA A 49 -22.51 -6.77 -3.72
CA ALA A 49 -21.74 -7.54 -4.69
C ALA A 49 -22.26 -8.98 -4.88
N GLY A 50 -23.33 -9.37 -4.19
CA GLY A 50 -23.89 -10.72 -4.26
C GLY A 50 -23.03 -11.79 -3.57
N ILE A 51 -22.24 -11.39 -2.57
CA ILE A 51 -21.30 -12.24 -1.84
C ILE A 51 -21.77 -12.38 -0.39
N GLU A 52 -21.87 -13.61 0.08
CA GLU A 52 -22.15 -13.90 1.48
C GLU A 52 -20.86 -14.12 2.30
N PHE A 53 -20.91 -13.91 3.60
CA PHE A 53 -19.77 -14.20 4.49
C PHE A 53 -19.28 -15.65 4.40
N THR A 54 -20.21 -16.56 4.15
CA THR A 54 -19.95 -18.01 4.00
C THR A 54 -19.20 -18.36 2.72
N ASP A 55 -19.20 -17.47 1.73
CA ASP A 55 -18.47 -17.65 0.47
C ASP A 55 -16.98 -17.40 0.63
N ILE A 56 -16.56 -16.72 1.72
CA ILE A 56 -15.15 -16.44 1.99
C ILE A 56 -14.46 -17.72 2.48
N GLY A 57 -13.46 -18.17 1.75
CA GLY A 57 -12.74 -19.41 2.05
C GLY A 57 -11.34 -19.21 2.61
N SER A 58 -10.76 -18.04 2.43
CA SER A 58 -9.42 -17.71 2.96
C SER A 58 -9.25 -16.20 3.14
N ALA A 59 -8.36 -15.80 4.04
CA ALA A 59 -8.05 -14.41 4.29
C ALA A 59 -6.52 -14.22 4.46
N LEU A 60 -5.98 -13.20 3.80
CA LEU A 60 -4.60 -12.76 3.96
C LEU A 60 -4.58 -11.28 4.33
N ILE A 61 -3.81 -10.93 5.35
CA ILE A 61 -3.80 -9.60 5.95
C ILE A 61 -2.39 -9.01 5.90
N SER A 62 -2.25 -7.86 5.25
CA SER A 62 -1.12 -6.97 5.38
C SER A 62 -1.50 -5.83 6.33
N SER A 63 -0.97 -5.83 7.53
CA SER A 63 -1.27 -4.82 8.55
C SER A 63 0.00 -4.21 9.10
N VAL A 64 0.01 -2.88 9.20
CA VAL A 64 1.02 -2.08 9.89
C VAL A 64 0.46 -1.42 11.16
N VAL A 65 -0.74 -1.85 11.59
CA VAL A 65 -1.40 -1.39 12.83
C VAL A 65 -1.57 -2.59 13.77
N PRO A 66 -0.58 -2.95 14.58
CA PRO A 66 -0.61 -4.15 15.42
C PRO A 66 -1.83 -4.25 16.31
N ASN A 67 -2.30 -3.11 16.83
CA ASN A 67 -3.48 -3.06 17.70
C ASN A 67 -4.81 -3.38 16.97
N ALA A 68 -4.84 -3.33 15.65
CA ALA A 68 -6.01 -3.74 14.86
C ALA A 68 -6.02 -5.25 14.56
N ASN A 69 -4.87 -5.93 14.64
CA ASN A 69 -4.71 -7.31 14.20
C ASN A 69 -5.67 -8.26 14.92
N PHE A 70 -5.80 -8.13 16.24
CA PHE A 70 -6.73 -8.93 17.04
C PHE A 70 -8.18 -8.82 16.52
N ASN A 71 -8.64 -7.61 16.22
CA ASN A 71 -10.02 -7.40 15.75
C ASN A 71 -10.20 -7.85 14.29
N LEU A 72 -9.17 -7.76 13.44
CA LEU A 72 -9.19 -8.30 12.07
C LEU A 72 -9.21 -9.84 12.08
N GLU A 73 -8.45 -10.47 12.97
CA GLU A 73 -8.46 -11.91 13.17
C GLU A 73 -9.85 -12.37 13.65
N ARG A 74 -10.40 -11.71 14.67
CA ARG A 74 -11.75 -12.00 15.18
C ARG A 74 -12.85 -11.76 14.14
N LEU A 75 -12.70 -10.77 13.25
CA LEU A 75 -13.59 -10.58 12.09
C LEU A 75 -13.60 -11.82 11.21
N CYS A 76 -12.43 -12.32 10.83
CA CYS A 76 -12.32 -13.47 9.94
C CYS A 76 -12.85 -14.75 10.60
N GLU A 77 -12.48 -15.01 11.86
CA GLU A 77 -12.93 -16.20 12.59
C GLU A 77 -14.44 -16.19 12.84
N LYS A 78 -14.98 -15.08 13.36
CA LYS A 78 -16.38 -14.99 13.79
C LYS A 78 -17.37 -14.96 12.63
N TYR A 79 -17.04 -14.24 11.56
CA TYR A 79 -17.98 -13.96 10.48
C TYR A 79 -17.73 -14.80 9.23
N PHE A 80 -16.47 -15.12 8.93
CA PHE A 80 -16.14 -15.92 7.74
C PHE A 80 -15.85 -17.38 8.08
N ASN A 81 -15.69 -17.71 9.38
CA ASN A 81 -15.22 -19.02 9.83
C ASN A 81 -13.88 -19.42 9.19
N VAL A 82 -12.98 -18.45 9.09
CA VAL A 82 -11.65 -18.58 8.48
C VAL A 82 -10.60 -18.07 9.44
N THR A 83 -9.52 -18.82 9.65
CA THR A 83 -8.32 -18.30 10.32
C THR A 83 -7.48 -17.53 9.31
N PRO A 84 -7.30 -16.21 9.50
CA PRO A 84 -6.53 -15.41 8.56
C PRO A 84 -5.04 -15.67 8.71
N LYS A 85 -4.30 -15.44 7.63
CA LYS A 85 -2.83 -15.38 7.67
C LYS A 85 -2.39 -13.92 7.60
N PHE A 86 -1.31 -13.61 8.30
CA PHE A 86 -0.68 -12.28 8.27
C PHE A 86 0.63 -12.36 7.49
N ILE A 87 0.96 -11.31 6.73
CA ILE A 87 2.16 -11.28 5.87
C ILE A 87 3.46 -11.56 6.64
N LYS A 88 3.50 -11.24 7.93
CA LYS A 88 4.70 -11.45 8.77
C LYS A 88 4.62 -12.71 9.65
N SER A 89 3.68 -13.62 9.39
CA SER A 89 3.62 -14.90 10.09
C SER A 89 4.70 -15.85 9.55
N ASP A 90 5.26 -16.68 10.43
CA ASP A 90 6.34 -17.62 10.10
C ASP A 90 5.92 -18.68 9.06
N ASP A 91 4.62 -18.91 8.92
CA ASP A 91 4.03 -19.87 7.99
C ASP A 91 3.74 -19.28 6.60
N ILE A 92 4.09 -18.01 6.35
CA ILE A 92 3.95 -17.34 5.05
C ILE A 92 5.29 -17.36 4.29
N LYS A 93 5.26 -17.99 3.13
CA LYS A 93 6.39 -17.92 2.18
C LYS A 93 6.33 -16.63 1.39
N ILE A 94 7.45 -15.92 1.37
CA ILE A 94 7.63 -14.65 0.65
C ILE A 94 8.86 -14.80 -0.23
N ASP A 95 8.70 -14.60 -1.54
CA ASP A 95 9.81 -14.60 -2.49
C ASP A 95 10.49 -13.23 -2.57
N LEU A 96 11.12 -12.83 -1.45
CA LEU A 96 11.86 -11.59 -1.36
C LEU A 96 13.01 -11.75 -0.38
N ASP A 97 14.24 -11.64 -0.87
CA ASP A 97 15.40 -11.52 0.00
C ASP A 97 15.43 -10.12 0.61
N ILE A 98 15.61 -10.02 1.91
CA ILE A 98 15.67 -8.76 2.65
C ILE A 98 17.05 -8.64 3.27
N THR A 99 17.85 -7.69 2.77
CA THR A 99 19.27 -7.51 3.18
C THR A 99 19.43 -6.48 4.28
N LEU A 100 18.36 -6.17 5.00
CA LEU A 100 18.42 -5.27 6.16
C LEU A 100 19.08 -5.94 7.37
N PRO A 101 19.74 -5.17 8.25
CA PRO A 101 20.27 -5.70 9.52
C PRO A 101 19.21 -6.34 10.41
N ASN A 102 17.97 -5.83 10.37
CA ASN A 102 16.82 -6.32 11.13
C ASN A 102 15.62 -6.48 10.19
N PRO A 103 15.55 -7.56 9.39
CA PRO A 103 14.53 -7.74 8.37
C PRO A 103 13.10 -7.83 8.95
N GLU A 104 12.94 -8.28 10.17
CA GLU A 104 11.66 -8.37 10.88
C GLU A 104 11.01 -7.01 11.14
N THR A 105 11.77 -5.91 11.09
CA THR A 105 11.27 -4.55 11.28
C THR A 105 10.59 -3.98 10.04
N LEU A 106 10.80 -4.58 8.86
CA LEU A 106 10.19 -4.11 7.61
C LEU A 106 8.67 -4.22 7.68
N GLY A 107 7.95 -3.16 7.31
CA GLY A 107 6.48 -3.12 7.29
C GLY A 107 5.90 -4.12 6.30
N ALA A 108 4.75 -4.70 6.65
CA ALA A 108 4.08 -5.70 5.81
C ALA A 108 3.65 -5.14 4.44
N ASP A 109 3.22 -3.88 4.39
CA ASP A 109 2.88 -3.16 3.17
C ASP A 109 4.09 -3.02 2.23
N ARG A 110 5.25 -2.66 2.78
CA ARG A 110 6.50 -2.52 2.04
C ARG A 110 6.97 -3.87 1.48
N ILE A 111 6.81 -4.96 2.24
CA ILE A 111 7.08 -6.32 1.77
C ILE A 111 6.19 -6.65 0.57
N VAL A 112 4.89 -6.44 0.71
CA VAL A 112 3.91 -6.76 -0.34
C VAL A 112 4.17 -5.99 -1.62
N ASN A 113 4.38 -4.68 -1.52
CA ASN A 113 4.71 -3.83 -2.66
C ASN A 113 6.01 -4.28 -3.35
N SER A 114 7.02 -4.64 -2.55
CA SER A 114 8.33 -5.09 -3.05
C SER A 114 8.25 -6.43 -3.78
N VAL A 115 7.48 -7.38 -3.26
CA VAL A 115 7.25 -8.68 -3.93
C VAL A 115 6.63 -8.48 -5.31
N MET A 116 5.62 -7.61 -5.41
CA MET A 116 4.96 -7.36 -6.70
C MET A 116 5.87 -6.58 -7.65
N ALA A 117 6.55 -5.56 -7.16
CA ALA A 117 7.45 -4.77 -7.98
C ALA A 117 8.62 -5.61 -8.55
N LYS A 118 9.22 -6.50 -7.73
CA LYS A 118 10.23 -7.46 -8.17
C LYS A 118 9.73 -8.33 -9.33
N GLN A 119 8.46 -8.74 -9.30
CA GLN A 119 7.87 -9.60 -10.32
C GLN A 119 7.50 -8.86 -11.61
N LYS A 120 7.09 -7.60 -11.50
CA LYS A 120 6.41 -6.86 -12.57
C LYS A 120 7.34 -5.89 -13.32
N TYR A 121 8.38 -5.38 -12.66
CA TYR A 121 9.18 -4.27 -13.17
C TYR A 121 10.65 -4.63 -13.40
N ALA A 122 11.32 -3.83 -14.23
CA ALA A 122 12.75 -3.95 -14.46
C ALA A 122 13.56 -3.52 -13.22
N LEU A 123 14.64 -4.27 -12.91
CA LEU A 123 15.49 -4.05 -11.75
C LEU A 123 16.80 -3.32 -12.10
N PRO A 124 17.38 -2.52 -11.22
CA PRO A 124 16.84 -2.16 -9.91
C PRO A 124 15.60 -1.29 -10.02
N CYS A 125 14.72 -1.30 -8.99
CA CYS A 125 13.56 -0.44 -8.97
C CYS A 125 13.37 0.26 -7.62
N VAL A 126 12.69 1.39 -7.64
CA VAL A 126 12.27 2.17 -6.47
C VAL A 126 10.76 2.29 -6.49
N ILE A 127 10.12 1.89 -5.40
CA ILE A 127 8.68 2.05 -5.21
C ILE A 127 8.46 3.28 -4.33
N VAL A 128 7.66 4.23 -4.82
CA VAL A 128 7.24 5.41 -4.06
C VAL A 128 5.77 5.22 -3.68
N ASP A 129 5.50 4.94 -2.41
CA ASP A 129 4.12 4.76 -1.92
C ASP A 129 3.64 6.03 -1.21
N PHE A 130 2.59 6.63 -1.75
CA PHE A 130 1.96 7.85 -1.25
C PHE A 130 0.82 7.53 -0.27
N GLY A 131 1.19 7.08 0.92
CA GLY A 131 0.30 6.75 2.02
C GLY A 131 0.25 7.82 3.12
N THR A 132 0.01 7.38 4.37
CA THR A 132 0.13 8.21 5.58
C THR A 132 1.55 8.74 5.77
N ALA A 133 2.54 7.90 5.54
CA ALA A 133 3.90 8.29 5.22
C ALA A 133 4.12 8.16 3.72
N THR A 134 5.13 8.82 3.16
CA THR A 134 5.63 8.50 1.83
C THR A 134 6.87 7.65 2.00
N THR A 135 6.81 6.42 1.49
CA THR A 135 7.95 5.51 1.55
C THR A 135 8.61 5.40 0.19
N PHE A 136 9.92 5.17 0.21
CA PHE A 136 10.73 4.85 -0.94
C PHE A 136 11.37 3.50 -0.65
N ASP A 137 10.98 2.48 -1.39
CA ASP A 137 11.42 1.11 -1.20
C ASP A 137 12.31 0.68 -2.35
N VAL A 138 13.52 0.20 -2.05
CA VAL A 138 14.54 -0.10 -3.05
C VAL A 138 14.74 -1.60 -3.20
N ILE A 139 14.57 -2.08 -4.43
CA ILE A 139 14.92 -3.44 -4.84
C ILE A 139 16.14 -3.34 -5.75
N ASP A 140 17.20 -4.02 -5.39
CA ASP A 140 18.45 -4.00 -6.12
C ASP A 140 18.40 -4.79 -7.45
N ALA A 141 19.49 -4.79 -8.20
CA ALA A 141 19.60 -5.50 -9.47
C ALA A 141 19.49 -7.04 -9.33
N ASN A 142 19.67 -7.59 -8.12
CA ASN A 142 19.55 -9.02 -7.83
C ASN A 142 18.13 -9.39 -7.37
N GLY A 143 17.25 -8.42 -7.18
CA GLY A 143 15.89 -8.64 -6.71
C GLY A 143 15.76 -8.70 -5.18
N ALA A 144 16.77 -8.23 -4.46
CA ALA A 144 16.72 -8.14 -2.99
C ALA A 144 16.23 -6.75 -2.56
N TYR A 145 15.42 -6.74 -1.51
CA TYR A 145 15.08 -5.50 -0.82
C TYR A 145 16.31 -5.02 -0.02
N CYS A 146 16.87 -3.90 -0.40
CA CYS A 146 18.15 -3.42 0.16
C CYS A 146 18.03 -2.18 1.05
N GLY A 147 16.84 -1.61 1.19
CA GLY A 147 16.62 -0.43 2.03
C GLY A 147 15.54 0.50 1.53
N GLY A 148 15.49 1.68 2.10
CA GLY A 148 14.53 2.70 1.67
C GLY A 148 14.50 3.93 2.56
N VAL A 149 13.61 4.86 2.23
CA VAL A 149 13.39 6.10 2.98
C VAL A 149 11.93 6.17 3.42
N ILE A 150 11.68 6.75 4.58
CA ILE A 150 10.35 7.08 5.08
C ILE A 150 10.30 8.58 5.33
N ALA A 151 9.44 9.27 4.60
CA ALA A 151 9.17 10.69 4.74
C ALA A 151 7.75 10.93 5.29
N PRO A 152 7.48 12.06 5.95
CA PRO A 152 6.12 12.42 6.31
C PRO A 152 5.23 12.47 5.06
N GLY A 153 4.04 11.88 5.11
CA GLY A 153 3.07 12.01 4.02
C GLY A 153 2.58 13.45 3.87
N ILE A 154 2.17 13.83 2.67
CA ILE A 154 1.80 15.21 2.35
C ILE A 154 0.64 15.74 3.21
N ASN A 155 -0.38 14.90 3.46
CA ASN A 155 -1.51 15.27 4.33
C ASN A 155 -1.05 15.50 5.78
N LEU A 156 -0.12 14.65 6.27
CA LEU A 156 0.48 14.82 7.60
C LEU A 156 1.27 16.13 7.67
N SER A 157 2.02 16.47 6.62
CA SER A 157 2.80 17.70 6.52
C SER A 157 1.90 18.94 6.51
N LEU A 158 0.80 18.90 5.74
CA LEU A 158 -0.22 19.95 5.71
C LEU A 158 -0.87 20.14 7.08
N ASP A 159 -1.30 19.05 7.73
CA ASP A 159 -1.93 19.11 9.05
C ASP A 159 -0.96 19.61 10.14
N ALA A 160 0.33 19.25 10.04
CA ALA A 160 1.36 19.75 10.95
C ALA A 160 1.58 21.25 10.77
N LEU A 161 1.68 21.73 9.53
CA LEU A 161 1.82 23.15 9.22
C LEU A 161 0.62 23.95 9.74
N HIS A 162 -0.60 23.49 9.47
CA HIS A 162 -1.83 24.16 9.93
C HIS A 162 -1.95 24.20 11.46
N ARG A 163 -1.57 23.13 12.15
CA ARG A 163 -1.58 23.10 13.63
C ARG A 163 -0.52 23.99 14.26
N ALA A 164 0.67 24.06 13.65
CA ALA A 164 1.78 24.86 14.17
C ALA A 164 1.62 26.35 13.89
N ALA A 165 0.92 26.73 12.83
CA ALA A 165 0.78 28.11 12.36
C ALA A 165 -0.71 28.51 12.32
N ALA A 166 -1.28 28.81 13.47
CA ALA A 166 -2.72 29.11 13.64
C ALA A 166 -3.28 30.24 12.74
N ALA A 167 -2.43 31.09 12.21
CA ALA A 167 -2.82 32.16 11.29
C ALA A 167 -2.88 31.70 9.82
N LEU A 168 -2.37 30.49 9.49
CA LEU A 168 -2.39 29.99 8.13
C LEU A 168 -3.73 29.30 7.81
N PRO A 169 -4.35 29.62 6.67
CA PRO A 169 -5.59 28.99 6.26
C PRO A 169 -5.34 27.51 5.91
N LYS A 170 -6.36 26.67 6.09
CA LYS A 170 -6.36 25.32 5.56
C LYS A 170 -6.50 25.39 4.03
N VAL A 171 -5.62 24.69 3.31
CA VAL A 171 -5.59 24.68 1.84
C VAL A 171 -5.75 23.25 1.33
N SER A 172 -6.15 23.10 0.06
CA SER A 172 -6.09 21.85 -0.69
C SER A 172 -4.66 21.64 -1.25
N ILE A 173 -4.29 20.38 -1.47
CA ILE A 173 -3.04 20.03 -2.14
C ILE A 173 -3.30 20.10 -3.64
N GLU A 174 -2.75 21.12 -4.28
CA GLU A 174 -2.95 21.41 -5.70
C GLU A 174 -1.65 21.87 -6.34
N LYS A 175 -1.45 21.49 -7.62
CA LYS A 175 -0.37 21.99 -8.44
C LYS A 175 -0.60 23.47 -8.72
N THR A 176 0.42 24.28 -8.47
CA THR A 176 0.39 25.70 -8.83
C THR A 176 1.13 25.93 -10.15
N ASP A 177 0.66 26.88 -10.97
CA ASP A 177 1.27 27.22 -12.26
C ASP A 177 2.72 27.73 -12.11
N LYS A 178 3.00 28.37 -10.98
CA LYS A 178 4.32 28.94 -10.68
C LYS A 178 4.75 28.57 -9.27
N VAL A 179 6.05 28.34 -9.12
CA VAL A 179 6.66 28.10 -7.80
C VAL A 179 6.59 29.36 -6.93
N MET A 180 6.90 30.53 -7.50
CA MET A 180 6.76 31.80 -6.77
C MET A 180 5.30 32.24 -6.77
N ALA A 181 4.68 32.17 -5.60
CA ALA A 181 3.30 32.59 -5.38
C ALA A 181 3.21 34.04 -4.83
N ASN A 182 2.07 34.67 -5.02
CA ASN A 182 1.83 36.05 -4.61
C ASN A 182 0.72 36.21 -3.55
N THR A 183 0.17 35.09 -3.06
CA THR A 183 -0.78 35.07 -1.93
C THR A 183 -0.35 34.01 -0.93
N THR A 184 -0.79 34.14 0.32
CA THR A 184 -0.49 33.16 1.38
C THR A 184 -1.02 31.78 1.00
N VAL A 185 -2.23 31.67 0.45
CA VAL A 185 -2.85 30.41 0.03
C VAL A 185 -2.00 29.73 -1.03
N THR A 186 -1.72 30.40 -2.12
CA THR A 186 -0.92 29.84 -3.22
C THR A 186 0.53 29.59 -2.82
N ALA A 187 1.08 30.37 -1.87
CA ALA A 187 2.43 30.10 -1.33
C ALA A 187 2.47 28.78 -0.54
N ILE A 188 1.45 28.50 0.27
CA ILE A 188 1.35 27.21 0.98
C ILE A 188 1.16 26.05 0.00
N GLN A 189 0.26 26.20 -0.97
CA GLN A 189 0.03 25.19 -2.01
C GLN A 189 1.31 24.90 -2.81
N SER A 190 2.00 25.94 -3.25
CA SER A 190 3.27 25.82 -3.97
C SER A 190 4.34 25.12 -3.14
N GLY A 191 4.50 25.51 -1.88
CA GLY A 191 5.47 24.90 -0.96
C GLY A 191 5.19 23.42 -0.72
N LEU A 192 3.92 23.05 -0.56
CA LEU A 192 3.52 21.65 -0.42
C LEU A 192 3.74 20.86 -1.71
N TYR A 193 3.25 21.35 -2.85
CA TYR A 193 3.32 20.62 -4.11
C TYR A 193 4.75 20.52 -4.63
N TRP A 194 5.38 21.66 -4.91
CA TRP A 194 6.72 21.69 -5.50
C TRP A 194 7.81 21.24 -4.53
N GLY A 195 7.63 21.52 -3.22
CA GLY A 195 8.52 21.00 -2.19
C GLY A 195 8.49 19.48 -2.15
N TYR A 196 7.31 18.88 -2.33
CA TYR A 196 7.15 17.44 -2.35
C TYR A 196 7.72 16.80 -3.62
N VAL A 197 7.45 17.40 -4.79
CA VAL A 197 8.08 16.97 -6.05
C VAL A 197 9.60 17.01 -5.94
N SER A 198 10.16 18.11 -5.46
CA SER A 198 11.62 18.28 -5.29
C SER A 198 12.21 17.28 -4.29
N MET A 199 11.47 16.93 -3.24
CA MET A 199 11.87 15.87 -2.29
C MET A 199 11.95 14.52 -3.00
N ILE A 200 10.93 14.16 -3.79
CA ILE A 200 10.90 12.90 -4.55
C ILE A 200 12.09 12.83 -5.50
N GLU A 201 12.26 13.84 -6.34
CA GLU A 201 13.39 13.93 -7.28
C GLU A 201 14.73 13.85 -6.58
N GLY A 202 14.89 14.63 -5.50
CA GLY A 202 16.13 14.69 -4.75
C GLY A 202 16.49 13.37 -4.05
N ILE A 203 15.51 12.62 -3.55
CA ILE A 203 15.74 11.31 -2.94
C ILE A 203 16.08 10.27 -4.01
N ILE A 204 15.29 10.18 -5.08
CA ILE A 204 15.52 9.19 -6.15
C ILE A 204 16.87 9.42 -6.83
N ASN A 205 17.25 10.66 -7.13
CA ASN A 205 18.56 10.96 -7.71
C ASN A 205 19.73 10.53 -6.80
N ARG A 206 19.58 10.60 -5.48
CA ARG A 206 20.58 10.09 -4.53
C ARG A 206 20.61 8.57 -4.50
N MET A 207 19.45 7.92 -4.55
CA MET A 207 19.35 6.46 -4.65
C MET A 207 19.99 5.93 -5.94
N GLU A 208 19.81 6.63 -7.07
CA GLU A 208 20.48 6.27 -8.34
C GLU A 208 22.01 6.28 -8.21
N ILE A 209 22.56 7.30 -7.53
CA ILE A 209 24.01 7.37 -7.26
C ILE A 209 24.48 6.19 -6.41
N GLU A 210 23.72 5.85 -5.35
CA GLU A 210 24.07 4.73 -4.45
C GLU A 210 23.92 3.37 -5.15
N LEU A 211 22.93 3.21 -6.02
CA LEU A 211 22.72 2.00 -6.83
C LEU A 211 23.71 1.87 -7.99
N GLY A 212 24.35 2.97 -8.40
CA GLY A 212 25.26 3.02 -9.56
C GLY A 212 24.56 2.79 -10.91
N LYS A 213 23.23 2.77 -10.93
CA LYS A 213 22.40 2.57 -12.12
C LYS A 213 21.04 3.24 -11.92
N LYS A 214 20.48 3.81 -12.99
CA LYS A 214 19.14 4.37 -12.98
C LYS A 214 18.11 3.29 -12.63
N PRO A 215 17.33 3.43 -11.54
CA PRO A 215 16.25 2.51 -11.21
C PRO A 215 15.01 2.78 -12.06
N THR A 216 14.16 1.77 -12.22
CA THR A 216 12.76 1.99 -12.62
C THR A 216 12.00 2.53 -11.41
N VAL A 217 11.29 3.64 -11.57
CA VAL A 217 10.56 4.30 -10.48
C VAL A 217 9.07 4.09 -10.62
N ILE A 218 8.48 3.38 -9.66
CA ILE A 218 7.05 3.06 -9.63
C ILE A 218 6.36 3.84 -8.51
N ALA A 219 5.31 4.57 -8.84
CA ALA A 219 4.47 5.26 -7.85
C ALA A 219 3.22 4.44 -7.55
N THR A 220 2.84 4.36 -6.27
CA THR A 220 1.58 3.78 -5.82
C THR A 220 0.95 4.63 -4.72
N GLY A 221 -0.25 4.29 -4.30
CA GLY A 221 -1.00 5.06 -3.31
C GLY A 221 -1.92 6.11 -3.90
N GLY A 222 -2.80 6.66 -3.05
CA GLY A 222 -3.91 7.51 -3.51
C GLY A 222 -3.52 8.85 -4.12
N LEU A 223 -2.33 9.36 -3.81
CA LEU A 223 -1.83 10.65 -4.30
C LEU A 223 -0.75 10.52 -5.39
N ALA A 224 -0.43 9.30 -5.82
CA ALA A 224 0.54 9.06 -6.88
C ALA A 224 0.25 9.88 -8.16
N PRO A 225 -0.99 9.93 -8.70
CA PRO A 225 -1.28 10.72 -9.90
C PRO A 225 -1.00 12.22 -9.73
N THR A 226 -1.29 12.75 -8.54
CA THR A 226 -1.10 14.18 -8.26
C THR A 226 0.35 14.62 -8.41
N PHE A 227 1.29 13.78 -7.95
CA PHE A 227 2.71 14.13 -7.96
C PHE A 227 3.43 13.65 -9.22
N ALA A 228 3.01 12.53 -9.81
CA ALA A 228 3.58 12.07 -11.07
C ALA A 228 3.38 13.06 -12.22
N ASP A 229 2.28 13.85 -12.22
CA ASP A 229 2.06 14.91 -13.19
C ASP A 229 3.03 16.12 -13.06
N GLY A 230 3.83 16.14 -12.00
CA GLY A 230 4.79 17.22 -11.71
C GLY A 230 6.24 16.90 -12.02
N THR A 231 6.55 15.65 -12.42
CA THR A 231 7.93 15.19 -12.60
C THR A 231 8.03 14.07 -13.61
N ASP A 232 9.15 14.02 -14.33
CA ASP A 232 9.48 12.93 -15.28
C ASP A 232 10.29 11.79 -14.61
N ILE A 233 10.49 11.84 -13.28
CA ILE A 233 11.30 10.84 -12.58
C ILE A 233 10.52 9.55 -12.29
N ILE A 234 9.19 9.61 -12.30
CA ILE A 234 8.29 8.48 -12.10
C ILE A 234 8.00 7.85 -13.45
N ASP A 235 8.41 6.60 -13.63
CA ASP A 235 8.25 5.87 -14.89
C ASP A 235 6.84 5.27 -15.05
N ASP A 236 6.19 4.85 -13.94
CA ASP A 236 4.85 4.24 -13.96
C ASP A 236 4.06 4.50 -12.68
N ILE A 237 2.73 4.46 -12.78
CA ILE A 237 1.80 4.54 -11.65
C ILE A 237 1.02 3.24 -11.57
N ASP A 238 1.23 2.50 -10.49
CA ASP A 238 0.54 1.25 -10.23
C ASP A 238 -0.39 1.38 -9.02
N HIS A 239 -1.67 1.58 -9.29
CA HIS A 239 -2.69 1.75 -8.25
C HIS A 239 -3.00 0.47 -7.48
N ASP A 240 -2.77 -0.67 -8.10
CA ASP A 240 -3.15 -1.99 -7.59
C ASP A 240 -1.95 -2.80 -7.07
N LEU A 241 -0.75 -2.21 -7.07
CA LEU A 241 0.50 -2.86 -6.68
C LEU A 241 0.39 -3.66 -5.37
N THR A 242 -0.19 -3.06 -4.33
CA THR A 242 -0.37 -3.71 -3.03
C THR A 242 -1.34 -4.90 -3.11
N LEU A 243 -2.46 -4.73 -3.83
CA LEU A 243 -3.46 -5.79 -3.96
C LEU A 243 -2.96 -6.95 -4.83
N GLU A 244 -2.28 -6.64 -5.93
CA GLU A 244 -1.64 -7.64 -6.79
C GLU A 244 -0.54 -8.39 -6.02
N GLY A 245 0.25 -7.69 -5.20
CA GLY A 245 1.24 -8.31 -4.32
C GLY A 245 0.64 -9.25 -3.29
N LEU A 246 -0.46 -8.86 -2.65
CA LEU A 246 -1.21 -9.74 -1.75
C LEU A 246 -1.77 -10.97 -2.49
N LYS A 247 -2.34 -10.77 -3.70
CA LYS A 247 -2.84 -11.88 -4.55
C LYS A 247 -1.71 -12.86 -4.87
N LEU A 248 -0.54 -12.35 -5.26
CA LEU A 248 0.65 -13.14 -5.57
C LEU A 248 1.12 -13.93 -4.35
N ILE A 249 1.30 -13.29 -3.20
CA ILE A 249 1.72 -13.97 -1.96
C ILE A 249 0.68 -15.01 -1.53
N HIS A 250 -0.62 -14.70 -1.64
CA HIS A 250 -1.67 -15.66 -1.35
C HIS A 250 -1.56 -16.89 -2.25
N ALA A 251 -1.35 -16.71 -3.55
CA ALA A 251 -1.20 -17.81 -4.52
C ALA A 251 0.01 -18.70 -4.19
N MET A 252 1.15 -18.12 -3.80
CA MET A 252 2.34 -18.87 -3.37
C MET A 252 2.12 -19.72 -2.10
N ASN A 253 1.13 -19.35 -1.28
CA ASN A 253 0.85 -20.00 0.02
C ASN A 253 -0.44 -20.81 0.05
N SER A 254 -1.17 -20.85 -1.08
CA SER A 254 -2.31 -21.74 -1.25
C SER A 254 -1.81 -23.14 -1.60
N ASN A 255 -2.23 -24.15 -0.83
CA ASN A 255 -1.88 -25.53 -1.16
C ASN A 255 -2.47 -25.89 -2.53
N ASP A 256 -1.68 -26.55 -3.38
CA ASP A 256 -1.99 -27.03 -4.74
C ASP A 256 -3.26 -27.91 -4.89
N LYS A 257 -4.00 -28.16 -3.81
CA LYS A 257 -5.22 -28.97 -3.84
C LYS A 257 -6.44 -28.19 -4.36
N ASP A 258 -6.41 -26.85 -4.29
CA ASP A 258 -7.52 -26.01 -4.74
C ASP A 258 -7.40 -25.57 -6.22
N VAL A 259 -6.23 -25.78 -6.85
CA VAL A 259 -5.95 -25.36 -8.23
C VAL A 259 -6.18 -26.48 -9.26
N LYS A 260 -6.34 -27.73 -8.84
CA LYS A 260 -6.47 -28.90 -9.77
C LYS A 260 -7.90 -29.27 -10.15
N SER A 261 -8.89 -28.44 -9.97
CA SER A 261 -10.26 -28.70 -10.45
C SER A 261 -10.70 -27.87 -11.65
N VAL A 262 -9.75 -27.19 -12.34
CA VAL A 262 -10.04 -26.49 -13.61
C VAL A 262 -8.93 -26.88 -14.61
N ALA A 263 -9.10 -28.06 -15.19
CA ALA A 263 -8.47 -28.47 -16.44
C ALA A 263 -9.55 -29.22 -17.27
#